data_cc060f664e1900a5e16527c91ddc3499
#
_entry.id   cc060f664e1900a5e16527c91ddc3499
#
_cell.length_a   1.000
_cell.length_b   1.000
_cell.length_c   1.000
_cell.angle_alpha   90.00
_cell.angle_beta   90.00
_cell.angle_gamma   90.00
#
_symmetry.space_group_name_H-M   'P 1'
#
loop_
_entity.id
_entity.type
_entity.pdbx_description
1 polymer ?
#
loop_
_entity_poly.entity_id
_entity_poly.type
_entity_poly.pdbx_seq_one_letter_code
_entity_poly.pdbx_strand_id
1 'polypeptide(L)'
;MIKLFEENSYIKEFKTKIVEINKENNLVELEKTAFYGKGGGQPGDTGSIYTEMSKIKVIETLKKEGAIIHCVDSVENLKAGDLVKGKINWENRYKYMKMHTALHLLCAVIPMAVTGGKIGDLKSRLDFNAETTSINKEDIKEKLNQILKIHNEINYEWISSEELEKKPELIRT
;
A
#
# COMPACT_ATOMS: atom_id res chain seq x y z
N MET A 1 5.56 -15.34 -6.26
CA MET A 1 5.33 -13.94 -6.75
C MET A 1 6.33 -12.98 -6.12
N ILE A 2 7.00 -12.14 -6.92
CA ILE A 2 7.93 -11.10 -6.44
C ILE A 2 7.16 -9.79 -6.28
N LYS A 3 7.27 -9.17 -5.12
CA LYS A 3 6.58 -7.91 -4.79
C LYS A 3 7.55 -6.74 -4.93
N LEU A 4 7.64 -6.17 -6.13
CA LEU A 4 8.57 -5.08 -6.45
C LEU A 4 8.36 -3.82 -5.57
N PHE A 5 7.14 -3.60 -5.08
CA PHE A 5 6.83 -2.48 -4.19
C PHE A 5 7.45 -2.59 -2.79
N GLU A 6 7.85 -3.80 -2.37
CA GLU A 6 8.58 -4.03 -1.12
C GLU A 6 10.06 -3.63 -1.25
N GLU A 7 10.62 -3.69 -2.48
CA GLU A 7 11.98 -3.24 -2.78
C GLU A 7 12.04 -1.74 -3.09
N ASN A 8 11.09 -1.26 -3.91
CA ASN A 8 10.99 0.15 -4.28
C ASN A 8 9.54 0.56 -4.52
N SER A 9 8.97 1.31 -3.58
CA SER A 9 7.58 1.80 -3.65
C SER A 9 7.33 2.81 -4.77
N TYR A 10 8.38 3.35 -5.42
CA TYR A 10 8.31 4.36 -6.47
C TYR A 10 8.29 3.78 -7.89
N ILE A 11 8.30 2.47 -8.06
CA ILE A 11 8.17 1.82 -9.37
C ILE A 11 6.76 2.10 -9.91
N LYS A 12 6.71 2.79 -11.06
CA LYS A 12 5.46 3.19 -11.75
C LYS A 12 5.09 2.25 -12.87
N GLU A 13 6.09 1.65 -13.52
CA GLU A 13 5.93 0.75 -14.67
C GLU A 13 6.91 -0.42 -14.55
N PHE A 14 6.51 -1.59 -14.98
CA PHE A 14 7.34 -2.79 -14.92
C PHE A 14 6.92 -3.79 -16.00
N LYS A 15 7.82 -4.71 -16.38
CA LYS A 15 7.53 -5.83 -17.28
C LYS A 15 7.46 -7.11 -16.45
N THR A 16 6.53 -7.99 -16.79
CA THR A 16 6.27 -9.23 -16.07
C THR A 16 5.60 -10.25 -16.99
N LYS A 17 5.35 -11.44 -16.46
CA LYS A 17 4.61 -12.51 -17.11
C LYS A 17 3.32 -12.79 -16.34
N ILE A 18 2.25 -13.12 -17.05
CA ILE A 18 1.03 -13.64 -16.45
C ILE A 18 1.27 -15.08 -16.00
N VAL A 19 0.98 -15.39 -14.74
CA VAL A 19 1.12 -16.73 -14.17
C VAL A 19 -0.20 -17.46 -14.23
N GLU A 20 -1.27 -16.80 -13.78
CA GLU A 20 -2.61 -17.40 -13.69
C GLU A 20 -3.71 -16.40 -14.05
N ILE A 21 -4.80 -16.94 -14.59
CA ILE A 21 -6.00 -16.18 -14.95
C ILE A 21 -7.23 -16.93 -14.46
N ASN A 22 -8.04 -16.27 -13.64
CA ASN A 22 -9.39 -16.73 -13.31
C ASN A 22 -10.40 -15.97 -14.19
N LYS A 23 -10.94 -16.68 -15.20
CA LYS A 23 -11.85 -16.08 -16.20
C LYS A 23 -13.23 -15.74 -15.62
N GLU A 24 -13.70 -16.49 -14.63
CA GLU A 24 -15.02 -16.28 -14.05
C GLU A 24 -15.10 -14.97 -13.27
N ASN A 25 -14.00 -14.57 -12.64
CA ASN A 25 -13.94 -13.42 -11.75
C ASN A 25 -13.07 -12.27 -12.30
N ASN A 26 -12.54 -12.39 -13.53
CA ASN A 26 -11.60 -11.44 -14.14
C ASN A 26 -10.39 -11.12 -13.24
N LEU A 27 -9.73 -12.17 -12.73
CA LEU A 27 -8.57 -12.05 -11.87
C LEU A 27 -7.31 -12.50 -12.62
N VAL A 28 -6.21 -11.78 -12.37
CA VAL A 28 -4.90 -12.05 -12.98
C VAL A 28 -3.83 -12.10 -11.89
N GLU A 29 -3.02 -13.14 -11.91
CA GLU A 29 -1.78 -13.21 -11.14
C GLU A 29 -0.57 -12.98 -12.03
N LEU A 30 0.39 -12.22 -11.51
CA LEU A 30 1.63 -11.87 -12.22
C LEU A 30 2.82 -12.50 -11.51
N GLU A 31 3.87 -12.88 -12.26
CA GLU A 31 5.13 -13.41 -11.72
C GLU A 31 5.77 -12.42 -10.74
N LYS A 32 5.78 -11.15 -11.11
CA LYS A 32 6.20 -10.03 -10.26
C LYS A 32 5.30 -8.84 -10.46
N THR A 33 5.10 -8.04 -9.41
CA THR A 33 4.21 -6.88 -9.47
C THR A 33 4.70 -5.72 -8.62
N ALA A 34 4.52 -4.50 -9.14
CA ALA A 34 4.66 -3.27 -8.38
C ALA A 34 3.31 -2.71 -7.90
N PHE A 35 2.18 -3.33 -8.27
CA PHE A 35 0.86 -2.98 -7.72
C PHE A 35 0.78 -3.37 -6.26
N TYR A 36 0.50 -2.42 -5.38
CA TYR A 36 0.28 -2.65 -3.96
C TYR A 36 -1.08 -3.33 -3.75
N GLY A 37 -1.08 -4.48 -3.12
CA GLY A 37 -2.30 -5.17 -2.70
C GLY A 37 -2.92 -4.51 -1.48
N LYS A 38 -4.24 -4.36 -1.46
CA LYS A 38 -5.00 -3.79 -0.34
C LYS A 38 -4.57 -4.40 1.01
N GLY A 39 -4.15 -3.55 1.94
CA GLY A 39 -3.67 -3.96 3.26
C GLY A 39 -3.23 -2.78 4.11
N GLY A 40 -3.09 -2.97 5.42
CA GLY A 40 -2.69 -1.90 6.35
C GLY A 40 -3.57 -0.65 6.29
N GLY A 41 -4.88 -0.82 6.06
CA GLY A 41 -5.81 0.29 5.89
C GLY A 41 -5.71 1.03 4.55
N GLN A 42 -4.71 0.71 3.71
CA GLN A 42 -4.50 1.33 2.41
C GLN A 42 -5.24 0.57 1.31
N PRO A 43 -5.98 1.28 0.40
CA PRO A 43 -6.57 0.66 -0.78
C PRO A 43 -5.52 0.01 -1.68
N GLY A 44 -5.92 -1.04 -2.40
CA GLY A 44 -5.11 -1.61 -3.45
C GLY A 44 -4.93 -0.65 -4.63
N ASP A 45 -3.85 -0.81 -5.36
CA ASP A 45 -3.58 0.01 -6.52
C ASP A 45 -4.55 -0.26 -7.65
N THR A 46 -4.73 0.77 -8.44
CA THR A 46 -5.36 0.72 -9.76
C THR A 46 -4.34 1.05 -10.84
N GLY A 47 -4.68 0.78 -12.10
CA GLY A 47 -3.79 1.11 -13.21
C GLY A 47 -4.15 0.35 -14.47
N SER A 48 -3.14 -0.13 -15.19
CA SER A 48 -3.35 -0.89 -16.43
C SER A 48 -2.28 -1.95 -16.65
N ILE A 49 -2.68 -3.03 -17.31
CA ILE A 49 -1.80 -4.05 -17.87
C ILE A 49 -1.87 -3.91 -19.39
N TYR A 50 -0.73 -3.88 -20.04
CA TYR A 50 -0.62 -3.74 -21.50
C TYR A 50 -0.03 -5.02 -22.09
N THR A 51 -0.68 -5.54 -23.10
CA THR A 51 -0.13 -6.49 -24.06
C THR A 51 0.33 -5.73 -25.31
N GLU A 52 0.83 -6.42 -26.33
CA GLU A 52 1.13 -5.80 -27.63
C GLU A 52 -0.12 -5.26 -28.34
N MET A 53 -1.29 -5.84 -28.07
CA MET A 53 -2.52 -5.58 -28.81
C MET A 53 -3.61 -4.89 -27.97
N SER A 54 -3.49 -4.88 -26.64
CA SER A 54 -4.58 -4.40 -25.79
C SER A 54 -4.09 -3.71 -24.52
N LYS A 55 -4.99 -2.88 -23.99
CA LYS A 55 -4.87 -2.25 -22.65
C LYS A 55 -6.00 -2.75 -21.77
N ILE A 56 -5.65 -3.40 -20.69
CA ILE A 56 -6.55 -3.96 -19.69
C ILE A 56 -6.50 -3.07 -18.45
N LYS A 57 -7.65 -2.66 -17.92
CA LYS A 57 -7.71 -1.83 -16.73
C LYS A 57 -7.62 -2.69 -15.47
N VAL A 58 -6.71 -2.36 -14.57
CA VAL A 58 -6.68 -2.90 -13.20
C VAL A 58 -7.60 -2.05 -12.34
N ILE A 59 -8.71 -2.63 -11.90
CA ILE A 59 -9.77 -1.97 -11.14
C ILE A 59 -9.42 -1.91 -9.66
N GLU A 60 -8.87 -3.00 -9.13
CA GLU A 60 -8.44 -3.16 -7.74
C GLU A 60 -7.29 -4.17 -7.68
N THR A 61 -6.45 -4.04 -6.67
CA THR A 61 -5.41 -5.02 -6.36
C THR A 61 -5.62 -5.53 -4.93
N LEU A 62 -5.73 -6.84 -4.78
CA LEU A 62 -6.02 -7.51 -3.51
C LEU A 62 -4.79 -8.27 -3.02
N LYS A 63 -4.71 -8.46 -1.70
CA LYS A 63 -3.78 -9.40 -1.07
C LYS A 63 -4.59 -10.58 -0.57
N LYS A 64 -4.32 -11.77 -1.07
CA LYS A 64 -5.00 -13.02 -0.69
C LYS A 64 -3.97 -14.11 -0.49
N GLU A 65 -3.93 -14.69 0.72
CA GLU A 65 -3.03 -15.82 1.07
C GLU A 65 -1.55 -15.57 0.71
N GLY A 66 -1.10 -14.32 0.86
CA GLY A 66 0.26 -13.91 0.52
C GLY A 66 0.50 -13.54 -0.95
N ALA A 67 -0.41 -13.91 -1.85
CA ALA A 67 -0.40 -13.51 -3.26
C ALA A 67 -1.02 -12.12 -3.48
N ILE A 68 -0.63 -11.47 -4.59
CA ILE A 68 -1.23 -10.21 -5.06
C ILE A 68 -2.07 -10.50 -6.29
N ILE A 69 -3.37 -10.28 -6.18
CA ILE A 69 -4.36 -10.56 -7.21
C ILE A 69 -4.82 -9.25 -7.83
N HIS A 70 -4.81 -9.20 -9.17
CA HIS A 70 -5.25 -8.03 -9.93
C HIS A 70 -6.66 -8.28 -10.46
N CYS A 71 -7.64 -7.52 -9.97
CA CYS A 71 -8.99 -7.50 -10.51
C CYS A 71 -8.98 -6.60 -11.74
N VAL A 72 -9.35 -7.14 -12.90
CA VAL A 72 -9.29 -6.44 -14.18
C VAL A 72 -10.67 -6.31 -14.82
N ASP A 73 -10.81 -5.40 -15.78
CA ASP A 73 -12.08 -5.19 -16.50
C ASP A 73 -12.40 -6.33 -17.49
N SER A 74 -11.39 -6.96 -18.08
CA SER A 74 -11.55 -8.13 -18.95
C SER A 74 -10.27 -8.98 -19.01
N VAL A 75 -10.44 -10.28 -19.19
CA VAL A 75 -9.34 -11.25 -19.40
C VAL A 75 -9.42 -11.95 -20.77
N GLU A 76 -10.34 -11.53 -21.66
CA GLU A 76 -10.64 -12.24 -22.91
C GLU A 76 -9.42 -12.48 -23.80
N ASN A 77 -8.51 -11.53 -23.87
CA ASN A 77 -7.32 -11.58 -24.72
C ASN A 77 -6.04 -11.89 -23.95
N LEU A 78 -6.15 -12.42 -22.74
CA LEU A 78 -5.02 -12.77 -21.89
C LEU A 78 -4.84 -14.28 -21.82
N LYS A 79 -3.57 -14.70 -21.77
CA LYS A 79 -3.17 -16.11 -21.56
C LYS A 79 -2.08 -16.18 -20.50
N ALA A 80 -2.05 -17.26 -19.74
CA ALA A 80 -0.91 -17.58 -18.90
C ALA A 80 0.34 -17.72 -19.77
N GLY A 81 1.44 -17.12 -19.34
CA GLY A 81 2.68 -17.04 -20.11
C GLY A 81 2.86 -15.74 -20.91
N ASP A 82 1.80 -14.93 -21.11
CA ASP A 82 1.93 -13.66 -21.83
C ASP A 82 2.87 -12.71 -21.12
N LEU A 83 3.76 -12.08 -21.90
CA LEU A 83 4.59 -10.97 -21.45
C LEU A 83 3.80 -9.69 -21.51
N VAL A 84 3.72 -9.00 -20.39
CA VAL A 84 2.91 -7.79 -20.23
C VAL A 84 3.69 -6.67 -19.53
N LYS A 85 3.23 -5.44 -19.73
CA LYS A 85 3.71 -4.26 -19.03
C LYS A 85 2.64 -3.78 -18.06
N GLY A 86 2.95 -3.75 -16.75
CA GLY A 86 2.13 -3.11 -15.73
C GLY A 86 2.44 -1.62 -15.62
N LYS A 87 1.40 -0.80 -15.48
CA LYS A 87 1.49 0.64 -15.21
C LYS A 87 0.53 1.02 -14.10
N ILE A 88 1.06 1.53 -13.00
CA ILE A 88 0.30 1.94 -11.83
C ILE A 88 -0.35 3.31 -12.07
N ASN A 89 -1.54 3.54 -11.54
CA ASN A 89 -2.09 4.87 -11.36
C ASN A 89 -1.28 5.58 -10.26
N TRP A 90 -0.21 6.25 -10.69
CA TRP A 90 0.75 6.85 -9.78
C TRP A 90 0.18 7.98 -8.94
N GLU A 91 -0.76 8.74 -9.48
CA GLU A 91 -1.40 9.83 -8.75
C GLU A 91 -2.11 9.31 -7.48
N ASN A 92 -2.90 8.24 -7.62
CA ASN A 92 -3.58 7.61 -6.49
C ASN A 92 -2.59 6.96 -5.52
N ARG A 93 -1.62 6.16 -6.04
CA ARG A 93 -0.58 5.53 -5.22
C ARG A 93 0.13 6.56 -4.37
N TYR A 94 0.58 7.65 -4.95
CA TYR A 94 1.36 8.67 -4.25
C TYR A 94 0.54 9.42 -3.21
N LYS A 95 -0.76 9.67 -3.49
CA LYS A 95 -1.69 10.21 -2.48
C LYS A 95 -1.79 9.27 -1.28
N TYR A 96 -2.00 7.97 -1.52
CA TYR A 96 -2.10 6.99 -0.43
C TYR A 96 -0.80 6.86 0.36
N MET A 97 0.35 6.82 -0.30
CA MET A 97 1.66 6.79 0.38
C MET A 97 1.85 7.99 1.30
N LYS A 98 1.55 9.22 0.84
CA LYS A 98 1.63 10.42 1.68
C LYS A 98 0.67 10.36 2.88
N MET A 99 -0.56 9.94 2.67
CA MET A 99 -1.54 9.80 3.75
C MET A 99 -1.14 8.71 4.74
N HIS A 100 -0.61 7.59 4.26
CA HIS A 100 -0.12 6.51 5.12
C HIS A 100 1.03 6.99 6.01
N THR A 101 2.02 7.64 5.42
CA THR A 101 3.11 8.28 6.18
C THR A 101 2.59 9.28 7.21
N ALA A 102 1.63 10.14 6.83
CA ALA A 102 1.03 11.11 7.74
C ALA A 102 0.34 10.44 8.94
N LEU A 103 -0.33 9.30 8.74
CA LEU A 103 -0.92 8.53 9.83
C LEU A 103 0.15 7.93 10.76
N HIS A 104 1.28 7.42 10.23
CA HIS A 104 2.38 6.96 11.06
C HIS A 104 3.03 8.10 11.87
N LEU A 105 3.19 9.30 11.27
CA LEU A 105 3.65 10.48 12.01
C LEU A 105 2.65 10.86 13.12
N LEU A 106 1.35 10.71 12.88
CA LEU A 106 0.32 10.93 13.88
C LEU A 106 0.43 9.91 15.03
N CYS A 107 0.74 8.64 14.75
CA CYS A 107 1.02 7.62 15.78
C CYS A 107 2.23 8.00 16.65
N ALA A 108 3.25 8.65 16.08
CA ALA A 108 4.42 9.10 16.83
C ALA A 108 4.09 10.27 17.77
N VAL A 109 3.12 11.10 17.42
CA VAL A 109 2.69 12.28 18.22
C VAL A 109 1.68 11.90 19.29
N ILE A 110 0.83 10.90 19.02
CA ILE A 110 -0.23 10.44 19.95
C ILE A 110 0.23 9.14 20.62
N PRO A 111 0.60 9.15 21.90
CA PRO A 111 1.15 7.98 22.59
C PRO A 111 0.05 7.00 23.04
N MET A 112 -0.77 6.55 22.09
CA MET A 112 -1.87 5.62 22.33
C MET A 112 -1.78 4.45 21.36
N ALA A 113 -2.27 3.28 21.76
CA ALA A 113 -2.35 2.12 20.88
C ALA A 113 -3.36 2.38 19.76
N VAL A 114 -2.98 2.03 18.54
CA VAL A 114 -3.85 2.10 17.36
C VAL A 114 -4.75 0.86 17.33
N THR A 115 -6.05 1.05 17.16
CA THR A 115 -7.04 -0.04 17.07
C THR A 115 -7.59 -0.22 15.67
N GLY A 116 -7.32 0.71 14.76
CA GLY A 116 -7.72 0.62 13.36
C GLY A 116 -7.34 1.85 12.56
N GLY A 117 -7.45 1.72 11.26
CA GLY A 117 -7.18 2.82 10.35
C GLY A 117 -7.76 2.61 8.97
N LYS A 118 -8.03 3.70 8.27
CA LYS A 118 -8.46 3.68 6.87
C LYS A 118 -7.84 4.84 6.13
N ILE A 119 -7.16 4.54 5.06
CA ILE A 119 -6.54 5.52 4.17
C ILE A 119 -7.50 5.80 3.01
N GLY A 120 -7.73 7.06 2.72
CA GLY A 120 -8.54 7.50 1.60
C GLY A 120 -7.83 8.59 0.81
N ASP A 121 -8.41 8.96 -0.31
CA ASP A 121 -7.91 9.98 -1.24
C ASP A 121 -8.11 11.42 -0.73
N LEU A 122 -9.23 11.68 -0.05
CA LEU A 122 -9.59 12.99 0.49
C LEU A 122 -9.38 13.08 2.01
N LYS A 123 -9.66 11.99 2.72
CA LYS A 123 -9.49 11.91 4.17
C LYS A 123 -9.12 10.51 4.60
N SER A 124 -8.34 10.42 5.66
CA SER A 124 -7.99 9.17 6.33
C SER A 124 -8.46 9.18 7.77
N ARG A 125 -8.59 8.01 8.37
CA ARG A 125 -8.99 7.82 9.76
C ARG A 125 -7.97 6.96 10.45
N LEU A 126 -7.72 7.28 11.72
CA LEU A 126 -6.93 6.46 12.63
C LEU A 126 -7.70 6.37 13.94
N ASP A 127 -7.87 5.17 14.43
CA ASP A 127 -8.63 4.88 15.66
C ASP A 127 -7.62 4.53 16.75
N PHE A 128 -7.78 5.16 17.93
CA PHE A 128 -6.93 4.93 19.09
C PHE A 128 -7.74 4.35 20.25
N ASN A 129 -7.09 3.54 21.07
CA ASN A 129 -7.64 3.09 22.34
C ASN A 129 -7.48 4.22 23.39
N ALA A 130 -8.47 5.07 23.48
CA ALA A 130 -8.49 6.22 24.39
C ALA A 130 -9.57 6.01 25.47
N GLU A 131 -9.17 5.64 26.68
CA GLU A 131 -10.13 5.43 27.76
C GLU A 131 -10.76 6.74 28.29
N THR A 132 -10.05 7.86 28.37
CA THR A 132 -10.58 9.14 28.88
C THR A 132 -9.70 10.37 28.63
N THR A 133 -8.80 10.35 27.70
CA THR A 133 -7.84 11.44 27.54
C THR A 133 -8.40 12.55 26.65
N SER A 134 -8.45 13.78 27.18
CA SER A 134 -8.71 14.95 26.37
C SER A 134 -7.55 15.18 25.40
N ILE A 135 -7.77 14.89 24.12
CA ILE A 135 -6.80 15.16 23.07
C ILE A 135 -6.88 16.63 22.69
N ASN A 136 -5.80 17.38 22.90
CA ASN A 136 -5.70 18.75 22.42
C ASN A 136 -5.28 18.75 20.95
N LYS A 137 -6.18 19.14 20.06
CA LYS A 137 -5.94 19.17 18.61
C LYS A 137 -4.85 20.15 18.20
N GLU A 138 -4.74 21.28 18.89
CA GLU A 138 -3.75 22.30 18.55
C GLU A 138 -2.33 21.83 18.91
N ASP A 139 -2.16 21.17 20.06
CA ASP A 139 -0.86 20.58 20.44
C ASP A 139 -0.40 19.50 19.45
N ILE A 140 -1.33 18.64 19.00
CA ILE A 140 -1.02 17.60 18.01
C ILE A 140 -0.63 18.24 16.69
N LYS A 141 -1.37 19.24 16.23
CA LYS A 141 -1.10 19.97 15.02
C LYS A 141 0.27 20.65 15.06
N GLU A 142 0.62 21.27 16.18
CA GLU A 142 1.91 21.91 16.37
C GLU A 142 3.05 20.89 16.30
N LYS A 143 2.98 19.81 17.08
CA LYS A 143 3.98 18.73 17.09
C LYS A 143 4.14 18.10 15.71
N LEU A 144 3.05 17.79 15.01
CA LEU A 144 3.08 17.24 13.67
C LEU A 144 3.76 18.19 12.67
N ASN A 145 3.43 19.48 12.74
CA ASN A 145 4.07 20.50 11.90
C ASN A 145 5.58 20.67 12.20
N GLN A 146 6.00 20.52 13.44
CA GLN A 146 7.41 20.52 13.82
C GLN A 146 8.16 19.36 13.16
N ILE A 147 7.59 18.13 13.19
CA ILE A 147 8.17 16.96 12.52
C ILE A 147 8.27 17.18 11.00
N LEU A 148 7.21 17.70 10.39
CA LEU A 148 7.18 17.94 8.94
C LEU A 148 8.19 19.00 8.48
N LYS A 149 8.51 19.99 9.32
CA LYS A 149 9.52 21.04 9.00
C LYS A 149 10.95 20.51 8.93
N ILE A 150 11.25 19.39 9.58
CA ILE A 150 12.61 18.83 9.60
C ILE A 150 12.96 18.16 8.26
N HIS A 151 11.98 17.84 7.42
CA HIS A 151 12.16 17.19 6.10
C HIS A 151 13.00 15.89 6.17
N ASN A 152 12.75 15.05 7.19
CA ASN A 152 13.43 13.77 7.32
C ASN A 152 13.16 12.87 6.12
N GLU A 153 14.18 12.16 5.68
CA GLU A 153 14.03 11.07 4.72
C GLU A 153 13.32 9.88 5.38
N ILE A 154 12.50 9.19 4.60
CA ILE A 154 11.86 7.95 5.03
C ILE A 154 12.75 6.79 4.58
N ASN A 155 13.31 6.08 5.56
CA ASN A 155 14.09 4.89 5.34
C ASN A 155 13.31 3.66 5.84
N TYR A 156 13.65 2.49 5.32
CA TYR A 156 13.14 1.21 5.81
C TYR A 156 14.31 0.26 6.07
N GLU A 157 14.14 -0.57 7.09
CA GLU A 157 15.13 -1.55 7.49
C GLU A 157 14.43 -2.88 7.76
N TRP A 158 15.12 -3.97 7.47
CA TRP A 158 14.70 -5.29 7.90
C TRP A 158 15.28 -5.55 9.29
N ILE A 159 14.43 -5.91 10.23
CA ILE A 159 14.86 -6.30 11.57
C ILE A 159 14.51 -7.76 11.83
N SER A 160 15.32 -8.45 12.61
CA SER A 160 15.04 -9.83 13.01
C SER A 160 13.89 -9.90 14.03
N SER A 161 13.25 -11.06 14.13
CA SER A 161 12.22 -11.27 15.17
C SER A 161 12.79 -11.07 16.58
N GLU A 162 14.03 -11.48 16.81
CA GLU A 162 14.72 -11.29 18.10
C GLU A 162 14.95 -9.81 18.44
N GLU A 163 15.25 -8.98 17.44
CA GLU A 163 15.39 -7.54 17.64
C GLU A 163 14.05 -6.87 17.89
N LEU A 164 13.00 -7.33 17.20
CA LEU A 164 11.65 -6.82 17.40
C LEU A 164 11.11 -7.15 18.79
N GLU A 165 11.39 -8.34 19.32
CA GLU A 165 11.06 -8.74 20.70
C GLU A 165 11.74 -7.85 21.75
N LYS A 166 12.95 -7.37 21.48
CA LYS A 166 13.69 -6.45 22.37
C LYS A 166 13.21 -5.01 22.29
N LYS A 167 12.43 -4.66 21.25
CA LYS A 167 11.92 -3.30 20.98
C LYS A 167 10.41 -3.32 20.71
N PRO A 168 9.58 -3.77 21.66
CA PRO A 168 8.14 -3.92 21.47
C PRO A 168 7.44 -2.60 21.14
N GLU A 169 8.03 -1.46 21.47
CA GLU A 169 7.54 -0.13 21.13
C GLU A 169 7.50 0.15 19.61
N LEU A 170 8.19 -0.64 18.79
CA LEU A 170 8.13 -0.55 17.33
C LEU A 170 6.84 -1.15 16.77
N ILE A 171 6.18 -2.04 17.53
CA ILE A 171 4.91 -2.64 17.14
C ILE A 171 3.79 -1.66 17.53
N ARG A 172 3.20 -0.98 16.54
CA ARG A 172 2.17 0.03 16.77
C ARG A 172 0.76 -0.39 16.36
N THR A 173 0.63 -1.51 15.63
CA THR A 173 -0.66 -2.06 15.14
C THR A 173 -0.72 -3.55 15.35
#